data_4f2e8dd4390924338e59559646c286c6
#
_entry.id   4f2e8dd4390924338e59559646c286c6
#
_cell.length_a   1.000
_cell.length_b   1.000
_cell.length_c   1.000
_cell.angle_alpha   90.00
_cell.angle_beta   90.00
_cell.angle_gamma   90.00
#
_symmetry.space_group_name_H-M   'P 1'
#
loop_
_entity.id
_entity.type
_entity.pdbx_description
1 polymer ?
#
loop_
_entity_poly.entity_id
_entity_poly.type
_entity_poly.pdbx_seq_one_letter_code
_entity_poly.pdbx_strand_id
1 'polypeptide(L)'
;MKAKALTSKGTRDFNSTQIFKRDFIISSIKNSFNKFGFSPIETPSFENTETLLGKYGDEGDRLIFKILKSGNFKKNIDDSTLLSDNLSLISSNISDKALRYDLTIPFARYVVQNQNEINLPFKRYQIQLVWRADRPQNGRFREFLQCDADVIGSKSLLQEVDFIHLFSDVFKNLKIPNCKIRINHRKILIGLSQVLKLEDNLIELTVILDKTDKIGKDKVVTEVIKLGLS
;
A
#
# COMPACT_ATOMS: atom_id res chain seq x y z
N MET A 1 -2.44 -5.54 -39.62
CA MET A 1 -2.17 -4.28 -38.88
C MET A 1 -0.75 -4.35 -38.35
N LYS A 2 0.13 -3.33 -38.60
CA LYS A 2 1.42 -3.26 -37.91
C LYS A 2 1.18 -2.96 -36.44
N ALA A 3 1.63 -3.84 -35.54
CA ALA A 3 1.56 -3.60 -34.11
C ALA A 3 2.39 -2.35 -33.77
N LYS A 4 1.82 -1.36 -33.12
CA LYS A 4 2.57 -0.23 -32.57
C LYS A 4 3.34 -0.72 -31.34
N ALA A 5 4.64 -0.46 -31.28
CA ALA A 5 5.46 -0.72 -30.10
C ALA A 5 5.10 0.29 -29.01
N LEU A 6 4.23 -0.12 -28.09
CA LEU A 6 3.74 0.71 -26.98
C LEU A 6 3.91 -0.05 -25.66
N THR A 7 4.24 0.67 -24.59
CA THR A 7 4.18 0.13 -23.23
C THR A 7 2.74 -0.13 -22.81
N SER A 8 2.53 -1.04 -21.88
CA SER A 8 1.21 -1.28 -21.30
C SER A 8 0.68 -0.02 -20.63
N LYS A 9 -0.65 0.18 -20.69
CA LYS A 9 -1.28 1.35 -20.08
C LYS A 9 -1.00 1.43 -18.57
N GLY A 10 -0.43 2.54 -18.13
CA GLY A 10 -0.08 2.77 -16.72
C GLY A 10 1.30 2.23 -16.32
N THR A 11 2.10 1.75 -17.28
CA THR A 11 3.51 1.43 -17.09
C THR A 11 4.39 2.39 -17.89
N ARG A 12 5.69 2.40 -17.66
CA ARG A 12 6.62 3.29 -18.35
C ARG A 12 8.03 2.72 -18.38
N ASP A 13 8.76 3.09 -19.42
CA ASP A 13 10.19 2.86 -19.51
C ASP A 13 10.95 3.99 -18.79
N PHE A 14 12.18 3.70 -18.39
CA PHE A 14 13.09 4.66 -17.79
C PHE A 14 14.39 4.67 -18.59
N ASN A 15 14.82 5.82 -19.05
CA ASN A 15 16.12 5.98 -19.68
C ASN A 15 17.25 6.00 -18.62
N SER A 16 18.52 5.93 -19.09
CA SER A 16 19.70 5.85 -18.21
C SER A 16 19.77 7.01 -17.20
N THR A 17 19.48 8.24 -17.64
CA THR A 17 19.50 9.42 -16.75
C THR A 17 18.45 9.29 -15.62
N GLN A 18 17.27 8.77 -15.94
CA GLN A 18 16.24 8.54 -14.94
C GLN A 18 16.61 7.42 -13.97
N ILE A 19 17.28 6.36 -14.46
CA ILE A 19 17.79 5.27 -13.62
C ILE A 19 18.84 5.81 -12.65
N PHE A 20 19.84 6.57 -13.09
CA PHE A 20 20.84 7.17 -12.19
C PHE A 20 20.21 8.03 -11.07
N LYS A 21 19.18 8.83 -11.41
CA LYS A 21 18.45 9.62 -10.39
C LYS A 21 17.71 8.74 -9.40
N ARG A 22 17.09 7.65 -9.88
CA ARG A 22 16.41 6.67 -9.01
C ARG A 22 17.39 5.96 -8.10
N ASP A 23 18.53 5.54 -8.61
CA ASP A 23 19.57 4.85 -7.84
C ASP A 23 20.12 5.76 -6.73
N PHE A 24 20.32 7.05 -7.01
CA PHE A 24 20.70 8.03 -6.01
C PHE A 24 19.65 8.11 -4.87
N ILE A 25 18.36 8.19 -5.22
CA ILE A 25 17.26 8.24 -4.24
C ILE A 25 17.23 6.95 -3.42
N ILE A 26 17.25 5.79 -4.09
CA ILE A 26 17.19 4.48 -3.44
C ILE A 26 18.39 4.29 -2.51
N SER A 27 19.59 4.64 -2.95
CA SER A 27 20.80 4.52 -2.14
C SER A 27 20.75 5.42 -0.90
N SER A 28 20.25 6.65 -1.06
CA SER A 28 20.06 7.57 0.07
C SER A 28 19.10 7.03 1.10
N ILE A 29 17.97 6.44 0.66
CA ILE A 29 16.96 5.82 1.53
C ILE A 29 17.55 4.59 2.23
N LYS A 30 18.22 3.70 1.50
CA LYS A 30 18.86 2.50 2.06
C LYS A 30 19.88 2.84 3.16
N ASN A 31 20.68 3.87 2.94
CA ASN A 31 21.64 4.33 3.94
C ASN A 31 20.94 4.79 5.23
N SER A 32 19.83 5.51 5.12
CA SER A 32 19.04 5.90 6.28
C SER A 32 18.42 4.66 6.96
N PHE A 33 17.85 3.72 6.23
CA PHE A 33 17.30 2.48 6.82
C PHE A 33 18.38 1.72 7.61
N ASN A 34 19.55 1.51 7.02
CA ASN A 34 20.66 0.82 7.69
C ASN A 34 21.11 1.56 8.97
N LYS A 35 21.17 2.89 8.93
CA LYS A 35 21.51 3.73 10.09
C LYS A 35 20.53 3.55 11.26
N PHE A 36 19.25 3.34 10.98
CA PHE A 36 18.21 3.11 11.99
C PHE A 36 18.00 1.62 12.33
N GLY A 37 18.89 0.73 11.87
CA GLY A 37 18.89 -0.68 12.20
C GLY A 37 17.85 -1.51 11.45
N PHE A 38 17.35 -1.05 10.31
CA PHE A 38 16.47 -1.82 9.46
C PHE A 38 17.26 -2.75 8.54
N SER A 39 16.85 -4.01 8.45
CA SER A 39 17.44 -5.02 7.58
C SER A 39 16.65 -5.17 6.27
N PRO A 40 17.32 -5.34 5.11
CA PRO A 40 16.65 -5.57 3.85
C PRO A 40 16.01 -6.95 3.80
N ILE A 41 14.82 -7.03 3.22
CA ILE A 41 14.24 -8.29 2.75
C ILE A 41 13.68 -8.13 1.34
N GLU A 42 13.49 -9.24 0.65
CA GLU A 42 12.77 -9.31 -0.62
C GLU A 42 11.76 -10.44 -0.60
N THR A 43 10.63 -10.25 -1.25
CA THR A 43 9.58 -11.25 -1.44
C THR A 43 9.30 -11.43 -2.93
N PRO A 44 8.71 -12.55 -3.37
CA PRO A 44 8.34 -12.76 -4.76
C PRO A 44 7.42 -11.67 -5.32
N SER A 45 7.49 -11.42 -6.63
CA SER A 45 6.62 -10.45 -7.31
C SER A 45 5.15 -10.88 -7.37
N PHE A 46 4.89 -12.16 -7.22
CA PHE A 46 3.54 -12.72 -7.16
C PHE A 46 3.38 -13.60 -5.94
N GLU A 47 2.17 -13.66 -5.44
CA GLU A 47 1.73 -14.46 -4.30
C GLU A 47 0.56 -15.35 -4.71
N ASN A 48 0.24 -16.36 -3.91
CA ASN A 48 -1.02 -17.09 -4.08
C ASN A 48 -2.20 -16.14 -3.87
N THR A 49 -3.25 -16.27 -4.67
CA THR A 49 -4.44 -15.40 -4.57
C THR A 49 -5.07 -15.43 -3.18
N GLU A 50 -5.08 -16.59 -2.52
CA GLU A 50 -5.58 -16.75 -1.15
C GLU A 50 -4.82 -15.90 -0.11
N THR A 51 -3.53 -15.65 -0.35
CA THR A 51 -2.72 -14.80 0.52
C THR A 51 -3.12 -13.33 0.43
N LEU A 52 -3.51 -12.88 -0.77
CA LEU A 52 -3.78 -11.48 -1.05
C LEU A 52 -5.25 -11.10 -0.90
N LEU A 53 -6.17 -11.96 -1.37
CA LEU A 53 -7.61 -11.65 -1.40
C LEU A 53 -8.21 -11.58 0.01
N GLY A 54 -9.21 -10.71 0.19
CA GLY A 54 -9.89 -10.48 1.45
C GLY A 54 -9.07 -9.69 2.48
N LYS A 55 -7.91 -9.14 2.09
CA LYS A 55 -7.03 -8.36 2.98
C LYS A 55 -7.11 -6.86 2.75
N TYR A 56 -7.56 -6.44 1.58
CA TYR A 56 -7.59 -5.03 1.17
C TYR A 56 -9.02 -4.46 1.08
N GLY A 57 -10.03 -5.24 1.48
CA GLY A 57 -11.44 -4.93 1.27
C GLY A 57 -11.87 -5.06 -0.20
N ASP A 58 -13.16 -4.93 -0.47
CA ASP A 58 -13.74 -5.17 -1.79
C ASP A 58 -13.14 -4.28 -2.89
N GLU A 59 -12.85 -3.01 -2.57
CA GLU A 59 -12.25 -2.09 -3.51
C GLU A 59 -10.80 -2.49 -3.84
N GLY A 60 -10.00 -2.83 -2.82
CA GLY A 60 -8.61 -3.25 -3.00
C GLY A 60 -8.51 -4.56 -3.76
N ASP A 61 -9.36 -5.52 -3.47
CA ASP A 61 -9.37 -6.83 -4.13
C ASP A 61 -9.67 -6.73 -5.64
N ARG A 62 -10.47 -5.73 -6.06
CA ARG A 62 -10.72 -5.42 -7.49
C ARG A 62 -9.50 -4.85 -8.21
N LEU A 63 -8.54 -4.29 -7.46
CA LEU A 63 -7.34 -3.67 -8.01
C LEU A 63 -6.14 -4.64 -8.10
N ILE A 64 -6.31 -5.89 -7.67
CA ILE A 64 -5.26 -6.92 -7.75
C ILE A 64 -5.19 -7.48 -9.18
N PHE A 65 -4.00 -7.45 -9.78
CA PHE A 65 -3.74 -8.13 -11.05
C PHE A 65 -3.61 -9.63 -10.84
N LYS A 66 -4.57 -10.39 -11.35
CA LYS A 66 -4.56 -11.85 -11.32
C LYS A 66 -3.75 -12.40 -12.49
N ILE A 67 -3.02 -13.49 -12.24
CA ILE A 67 -2.18 -14.17 -13.23
C ILE A 67 -2.92 -15.40 -13.71
N LEU A 68 -3.18 -15.48 -15.02
CA LEU A 68 -3.77 -16.65 -15.65
C LEU A 68 -2.86 -17.87 -15.49
N LYS A 69 -3.42 -19.03 -15.14
CA LYS A 69 -2.67 -20.29 -15.08
C LYS A 69 -1.97 -20.57 -16.40
N SER A 70 -0.71 -20.97 -16.33
CA SER A 70 0.08 -21.32 -17.51
C SER A 70 -0.40 -22.61 -18.17
N GLY A 71 -0.23 -22.73 -19.49
CA GLY A 71 -0.64 -23.91 -20.26
C GLY A 71 -2.13 -23.97 -20.47
N ASN A 72 -2.72 -25.15 -20.34
CA ASN A 72 -4.18 -25.33 -20.50
C ASN A 72 -4.91 -24.88 -19.23
N PHE A 73 -5.20 -23.57 -19.13
CA PHE A 73 -5.92 -22.98 -17.99
C PHE A 73 -7.36 -23.47 -17.84
N LYS A 74 -7.95 -24.10 -18.88
CA LYS A 74 -9.27 -24.72 -18.82
C LYS A 74 -9.26 -26.14 -18.25
N LYS A 75 -8.09 -26.74 -18.08
CA LYS A 75 -7.99 -28.07 -17.51
C LYS A 75 -8.61 -28.08 -16.11
N ASN A 76 -9.53 -29.01 -15.88
CA ASN A 76 -10.26 -29.17 -14.61
C ASN A 76 -11.34 -28.09 -14.35
N ILE A 77 -11.79 -27.38 -15.38
CA ILE A 77 -12.92 -26.45 -15.27
C ILE A 77 -14.06 -27.01 -16.18
N ASP A 78 -15.20 -27.17 -15.61
CA ASP A 78 -16.39 -27.59 -16.38
C ASP A 78 -16.99 -26.42 -17.17
N ASP A 79 -17.70 -26.72 -18.23
CA ASP A 79 -18.32 -25.70 -19.09
C ASP A 79 -19.38 -24.88 -18.33
N SER A 80 -20.05 -25.45 -17.33
CA SER A 80 -21.04 -24.75 -16.53
C SER A 80 -20.40 -23.64 -15.70
N THR A 81 -19.20 -23.88 -15.14
CA THR A 81 -18.40 -22.87 -14.44
C THR A 81 -17.95 -21.77 -15.40
N LEU A 82 -17.49 -22.11 -16.62
CA LEU A 82 -17.03 -21.11 -17.59
C LEU A 82 -18.16 -20.23 -18.13
N LEU A 83 -19.39 -20.77 -18.21
CA LEU A 83 -20.55 -20.04 -18.65
C LEU A 83 -21.33 -19.34 -17.52
N SER A 84 -20.88 -19.48 -16.30
CA SER A 84 -21.48 -18.85 -15.13
C SER A 84 -21.34 -17.32 -15.15
N ASP A 85 -22.35 -16.61 -14.69
CA ASP A 85 -22.30 -15.17 -14.43
C ASP A 85 -21.47 -14.83 -13.18
N ASN A 86 -21.04 -15.84 -12.41
CA ASN A 86 -20.20 -15.64 -11.23
C ASN A 86 -18.72 -15.45 -11.62
N LEU A 87 -18.36 -14.20 -11.89
CA LEU A 87 -17.00 -13.82 -12.28
C LEU A 87 -15.94 -14.18 -11.22
N SER A 88 -16.31 -14.20 -9.95
CA SER A 88 -15.38 -14.60 -8.87
C SER A 88 -15.05 -16.09 -8.97
N LEU A 89 -16.05 -16.92 -9.21
CA LEU A 89 -15.90 -18.37 -9.39
C LEU A 89 -15.02 -18.68 -10.61
N ILE A 90 -15.30 -18.06 -11.76
CA ILE A 90 -14.47 -18.21 -12.97
C ILE A 90 -13.03 -17.80 -12.66
N SER A 91 -12.86 -16.64 -12.07
CA SER A 91 -11.54 -16.07 -11.78
C SER A 91 -10.70 -16.97 -10.86
N SER A 92 -11.28 -17.56 -9.80
CA SER A 92 -10.58 -18.47 -8.89
C SER A 92 -10.16 -19.78 -9.56
N ASN A 93 -10.92 -20.23 -10.56
CA ASN A 93 -10.59 -21.45 -11.30
C ASN A 93 -9.47 -21.25 -12.33
N ILE A 94 -9.38 -20.08 -12.96
CA ILE A 94 -8.38 -19.80 -14.01
C ILE A 94 -7.11 -19.12 -13.48
N SER A 95 -7.08 -18.66 -12.24
CA SER A 95 -5.99 -17.93 -11.63
C SER A 95 -5.80 -18.36 -10.16
N ASP A 96 -4.62 -18.84 -9.82
CA ASP A 96 -4.20 -19.21 -8.46
C ASP A 96 -3.11 -18.28 -7.92
N LYS A 97 -2.65 -17.35 -8.73
CA LYS A 97 -1.60 -16.39 -8.40
C LYS A 97 -2.00 -14.98 -8.80
N ALA A 98 -1.47 -14.00 -8.11
CA ALA A 98 -1.67 -12.60 -8.43
C ALA A 98 -0.40 -11.80 -8.17
N LEU A 99 -0.22 -10.69 -8.88
CA LEU A 99 0.85 -9.75 -8.60
C LEU A 99 0.59 -9.09 -7.24
N ARG A 100 1.63 -8.91 -6.45
CA ARG A 100 1.51 -8.25 -5.14
C ARG A 100 1.02 -6.81 -5.31
N TYR A 101 0.03 -6.47 -4.51
CA TYR A 101 -0.59 -5.15 -4.49
C TYR A 101 0.20 -4.11 -3.67
N ASP A 102 0.84 -4.60 -2.61
CA ASP A 102 1.75 -3.88 -1.71
C ASP A 102 2.87 -4.81 -1.21
N LEU A 103 3.64 -4.34 -0.24
CA LEU A 103 4.70 -5.12 0.40
C LEU A 103 4.31 -5.62 1.81
N THR A 104 3.17 -5.18 2.36
CA THR A 104 2.75 -5.49 3.73
C THR A 104 2.26 -6.92 3.87
N ILE A 105 1.37 -7.38 2.97
CA ILE A 105 0.85 -8.76 3.03
C ILE A 105 1.93 -9.79 2.71
N PRO A 106 2.78 -9.62 1.65
CA PRO A 106 3.94 -10.47 1.46
C PRO A 106 4.90 -10.52 2.67
N PHE A 107 5.09 -9.39 3.34
CA PHE A 107 5.87 -9.33 4.57
C PHE A 107 5.21 -10.13 5.71
N ALA A 108 3.90 -9.99 5.91
CA ALA A 108 3.19 -10.76 6.93
C ALA A 108 3.34 -12.27 6.71
N ARG A 109 3.19 -12.75 5.45
CA ARG A 109 3.46 -14.14 5.09
C ARG A 109 4.90 -14.53 5.37
N TYR A 110 5.88 -13.69 4.99
CA TYR A 110 7.30 -13.91 5.26
C TYR A 110 7.57 -14.13 6.74
N VAL A 111 6.99 -13.28 7.60
CA VAL A 111 7.14 -13.39 9.07
C VAL A 111 6.58 -14.71 9.58
N VAL A 112 5.39 -15.12 9.13
CA VAL A 112 4.78 -16.39 9.56
C VAL A 112 5.64 -17.59 9.14
N GLN A 113 6.17 -17.56 7.92
CA GLN A 113 7.00 -18.65 7.42
C GLN A 113 8.37 -18.76 8.11
N ASN A 114 8.94 -17.63 8.54
CA ASN A 114 10.28 -17.58 9.13
C ASN A 114 10.26 -17.22 10.63
N GLN A 115 9.14 -17.43 11.32
CA GLN A 115 8.95 -16.99 12.71
C GLN A 115 9.98 -17.55 13.68
N ASN A 116 10.55 -18.72 13.41
CA ASN A 116 11.57 -19.36 14.24
C ASN A 116 12.99 -18.83 14.00
N GLU A 117 13.20 -18.08 12.91
CA GLU A 117 14.50 -17.51 12.51
C GLU A 117 14.56 -16.00 12.76
N ILE A 118 13.41 -15.35 12.97
CA ILE A 118 13.29 -13.91 13.16
C ILE A 118 13.48 -13.56 14.64
N ASN A 119 14.48 -12.74 14.93
CA ASN A 119 14.65 -12.15 16.25
C ASN A 119 13.78 -10.90 16.41
N LEU A 120 13.02 -10.81 17.50
CA LEU A 120 12.17 -9.67 17.83
C LEU A 120 12.87 -8.69 18.78
N PRO A 121 12.68 -7.38 18.64
CA PRO A 121 11.89 -6.72 17.60
C PRO A 121 12.58 -6.78 16.23
N PHE A 122 11.83 -7.12 15.19
CA PHE A 122 12.35 -7.20 13.83
C PHE A 122 12.02 -5.90 13.06
N LYS A 123 13.07 -5.19 12.66
CA LYS A 123 13.01 -4.00 11.81
C LYS A 123 13.40 -4.39 10.39
N ARG A 124 12.48 -4.31 9.44
CA ARG A 124 12.78 -4.61 8.04
C ARG A 124 12.50 -3.41 7.13
N TYR A 125 13.20 -3.33 6.02
CA TYR A 125 12.79 -2.50 4.89
C TYR A 125 12.74 -3.33 3.60
N GLN A 126 11.94 -2.86 2.65
CA GLN A 126 11.76 -3.49 1.35
C GLN A 126 11.54 -2.42 0.29
N ILE A 127 12.28 -2.49 -0.82
CA ILE A 127 12.17 -1.55 -1.92
C ILE A 127 11.99 -2.37 -3.18
N GLN A 128 10.74 -2.57 -3.59
CA GLN A 128 10.39 -3.43 -4.72
C GLN A 128 9.18 -2.90 -5.46
N LEU A 129 8.99 -3.36 -6.70
CA LEU A 129 7.84 -3.05 -7.53
C LEU A 129 6.56 -3.67 -6.95
N VAL A 130 5.46 -2.93 -7.09
CA VAL A 130 4.10 -3.38 -6.79
C VAL A 130 3.18 -3.02 -7.95
N TRP A 131 2.02 -3.69 -8.03
CA TRP A 131 1.11 -3.56 -9.16
C TRP A 131 -0.32 -3.34 -8.69
N ARG A 132 -0.94 -2.26 -9.19
CA ARG A 132 -2.33 -1.91 -8.88
C ARG A 132 -3.10 -1.63 -10.17
N ALA A 133 -4.25 -2.25 -10.35
CA ALA A 133 -5.10 -2.05 -11.53
C ALA A 133 -5.84 -0.70 -11.53
N ASP A 134 -5.32 0.28 -10.82
CA ASP A 134 -5.85 1.64 -10.75
C ASP A 134 -6.05 2.28 -12.14
N ARG A 135 -6.99 3.23 -12.22
CA ARG A 135 -7.09 4.10 -13.39
C ARG A 135 -5.86 5.01 -13.46
N PRO A 136 -5.01 4.89 -14.50
CA PRO A 136 -3.81 5.70 -14.62
C PRO A 136 -4.16 7.18 -14.74
N GLN A 137 -3.42 8.00 -13.99
CA GLN A 137 -3.49 9.46 -14.05
C GLN A 137 -2.12 10.05 -13.71
N ASN A 138 -1.98 11.37 -13.79
CA ASN A 138 -0.71 12.02 -13.48
C ASN A 138 -0.23 11.65 -12.05
N GLY A 139 0.99 11.10 -11.95
CA GLY A 139 1.56 10.62 -10.69
C GLY A 139 1.03 9.28 -10.17
N ARG A 140 0.06 8.63 -10.86
CA ARG A 140 -0.49 7.34 -10.46
C ARG A 140 -0.34 6.30 -11.56
N PHE A 141 0.52 5.34 -11.32
CA PHE A 141 0.88 4.28 -12.26
C PHE A 141 0.33 2.94 -11.78
N ARG A 142 0.24 1.97 -12.72
CA ARG A 142 -0.12 0.59 -12.43
C ARG A 142 1.05 -0.26 -11.94
N GLU A 143 2.25 0.15 -12.30
CA GLU A 143 3.51 -0.42 -11.83
C GLU A 143 4.36 0.69 -11.24
N PHE A 144 4.78 0.54 -10.00
CA PHE A 144 5.62 1.53 -9.32
C PHE A 144 6.43 0.90 -8.20
N LEU A 145 7.53 1.57 -7.85
CA LEU A 145 8.38 1.16 -6.76
C LEU A 145 7.76 1.62 -5.44
N GLN A 146 7.55 0.70 -4.53
CA GLN A 146 7.18 0.97 -3.15
C GLN A 146 8.41 0.83 -2.26
N CYS A 147 8.51 1.68 -1.25
CA CYS A 147 9.61 1.72 -0.30
C CYS A 147 9.02 1.69 1.10
N ASP A 148 9.01 0.53 1.71
CA ASP A 148 8.35 0.27 2.98
C ASP A 148 9.36 -0.09 4.07
N ALA A 149 9.10 0.38 5.28
CA ALA A 149 9.80 -0.01 6.49
C ALA A 149 8.79 -0.37 7.58
N ASP A 150 8.99 -1.50 8.23
CA ASP A 150 8.09 -1.99 9.28
C ASP A 150 8.88 -2.49 10.48
N VAL A 151 8.24 -2.44 11.64
CA VAL A 151 8.73 -3.01 12.89
C VAL A 151 7.67 -3.94 13.46
N ILE A 152 8.06 -5.16 13.80
CA ILE A 152 7.19 -6.12 14.50
C ILE A 152 7.82 -6.57 15.82
N GLY A 153 6.97 -7.04 16.74
CA GLY A 153 7.41 -7.60 18.02
C GLY A 153 7.74 -6.56 19.10
N SER A 154 7.36 -5.29 18.91
CA SER A 154 7.46 -4.23 19.91
C SER A 154 6.15 -3.46 20.04
N LYS A 155 5.73 -3.16 21.26
CA LYS A 155 4.61 -2.25 21.58
C LYS A 155 5.09 -0.87 22.04
N SER A 156 6.39 -0.61 21.99
CA SER A 156 6.97 0.66 22.42
C SER A 156 6.70 1.76 21.40
N LEU A 157 6.18 2.89 21.86
CA LEU A 157 6.00 4.10 21.04
C LEU A 157 7.33 4.75 20.60
N LEU A 158 8.46 4.24 21.08
CA LEU A 158 9.78 4.66 20.56
C LEU A 158 9.96 4.25 19.08
N GLN A 159 9.21 3.26 18.60
CA GLN A 159 9.25 2.88 17.19
C GLN A 159 8.71 4.01 16.30
N GLU A 160 7.63 4.68 16.71
CA GLU A 160 7.08 5.84 16.00
C GLU A 160 8.07 7.02 16.01
N VAL A 161 8.78 7.22 17.11
CA VAL A 161 9.84 8.24 17.20
C VAL A 161 10.98 7.91 16.23
N ASP A 162 11.41 6.65 16.15
CA ASP A 162 12.42 6.19 15.20
C ASP A 162 11.99 6.45 13.75
N PHE A 163 10.71 6.21 13.39
CA PHE A 163 10.19 6.51 12.06
C PHE A 163 10.20 8.00 11.74
N ILE A 164 9.86 8.87 12.71
CA ILE A 164 9.92 10.32 12.52
C ILE A 164 11.36 10.77 12.23
N HIS A 165 12.31 10.27 12.99
CA HIS A 165 13.73 10.55 12.78
C HIS A 165 14.23 9.99 11.45
N LEU A 166 13.82 8.78 11.10
CA LEU A 166 14.14 8.14 9.82
C LEU A 166 13.65 8.98 8.63
N PHE A 167 12.39 9.42 8.63
CA PHE A 167 11.85 10.28 7.56
C PHE A 167 12.61 11.61 7.49
N SER A 168 12.90 12.23 8.64
CA SER A 168 13.68 13.46 8.70
C SER A 168 15.08 13.28 8.11
N ASP A 169 15.76 12.17 8.43
CA ASP A 169 17.09 11.83 7.91
C ASP A 169 17.06 11.63 6.38
N VAL A 170 16.06 10.87 5.88
CA VAL A 170 15.87 10.65 4.43
C VAL A 170 15.70 11.97 3.69
N PHE A 171 14.76 12.82 4.12
CA PHE A 171 14.49 14.10 3.44
C PHE A 171 15.68 15.04 3.50
N LYS A 172 16.42 15.07 4.61
CA LYS A 172 17.65 15.83 4.75
C LYS A 172 18.72 15.35 3.76
N ASN A 173 18.94 14.03 3.66
CA ASN A 173 19.92 13.44 2.76
C ASN A 173 19.56 13.66 1.27
N LEU A 174 18.27 13.66 0.94
CA LEU A 174 17.76 14.00 -0.38
C LEU A 174 17.73 15.51 -0.66
N LYS A 175 18.13 16.36 0.31
CA LYS A 175 18.12 17.83 0.22
C LYS A 175 16.74 18.39 -0.15
N ILE A 176 15.66 17.76 0.31
CA ILE A 176 14.30 18.25 0.10
C ILE A 176 13.99 19.30 1.18
N PRO A 177 13.83 20.58 0.82
CA PRO A 177 13.59 21.64 1.80
C PRO A 177 12.14 21.62 2.31
N ASN A 178 11.94 22.19 3.49
CA ASN A 178 10.62 22.50 4.05
C ASN A 178 9.69 21.30 4.21
N CYS A 179 10.23 20.11 4.48
CA CYS A 179 9.43 18.93 4.80
C CYS A 179 8.73 19.11 6.15
N LYS A 180 7.42 18.84 6.17
CA LYS A 180 6.61 18.83 7.39
C LYS A 180 6.06 17.43 7.63
N ILE A 181 6.39 16.84 8.77
CA ILE A 181 5.82 15.57 9.21
C ILE A 181 4.56 15.87 10.02
N ARG A 182 3.41 15.38 9.55
CA ARG A 182 2.13 15.48 10.25
C ARG A 182 1.89 14.19 11.01
N ILE A 183 1.66 14.29 12.30
CA ILE A 183 1.41 13.15 13.19
C ILE A 183 -0.02 13.27 13.71
N ASN A 184 -0.72 12.15 13.75
CA ASN A 184 -2.04 12.04 14.35
C ASN A 184 -2.15 10.75 15.16
N HIS A 185 -3.12 10.72 16.07
CA HIS A 185 -3.42 9.52 16.85
C HIS A 185 -4.94 9.32 16.91
N ARG A 186 -5.41 8.10 16.62
CA ARG A 186 -6.85 7.79 16.57
C ARG A 186 -7.61 8.16 17.85
N LYS A 187 -6.95 8.04 19.02
CA LYS A 187 -7.55 8.45 20.30
C LYS A 187 -7.91 9.93 20.36
N ILE A 188 -7.20 10.80 19.63
CA ILE A 188 -7.55 12.24 19.53
C ILE A 188 -8.89 12.40 18.83
N LEU A 189 -9.10 11.66 17.72
CA LEU A 189 -10.36 11.69 16.98
C LEU A 189 -11.52 11.08 17.78
N ILE A 190 -11.25 10.00 18.52
CA ILE A 190 -12.23 9.40 19.45
C ILE A 190 -12.58 10.41 20.56
N GLY A 191 -11.60 11.02 21.20
CA GLY A 191 -11.85 12.04 22.23
C GLY A 191 -12.62 13.24 21.69
N LEU A 192 -12.33 13.66 20.46
CA LEU A 192 -13.08 14.72 19.77
C LEU A 192 -14.55 14.30 19.54
N SER A 193 -14.80 13.07 19.06
CA SER A 193 -16.17 12.57 18.86
C SER A 193 -16.95 12.51 20.18
N GLN A 194 -16.31 12.13 21.29
CA GLN A 194 -16.92 12.13 22.62
C GLN A 194 -17.30 13.54 23.08
N VAL A 195 -16.39 14.51 22.92
CA VAL A 195 -16.68 15.91 23.27
C VAL A 195 -17.83 16.47 22.44
N LEU A 196 -17.92 16.08 21.17
CA LEU A 196 -18.96 16.49 20.25
C LEU A 196 -20.25 15.66 20.36
N LYS A 197 -20.28 14.60 21.19
CA LYS A 197 -21.37 13.62 21.28
C LYS A 197 -21.72 12.98 19.94
N LEU A 198 -20.70 12.64 19.17
CA LEU A 198 -20.78 12.03 17.84
C LEU A 198 -20.06 10.68 17.78
N GLU A 199 -20.08 9.91 18.89
CA GLU A 199 -19.38 8.62 18.96
C GLU A 199 -19.90 7.63 17.92
N ASP A 200 -21.22 7.62 17.71
CA ASP A 200 -21.88 6.74 16.72
C ASP A 200 -21.55 7.15 15.27
N ASN A 201 -21.12 8.39 15.05
CA ASN A 201 -20.78 8.96 13.75
C ASN A 201 -19.27 9.17 13.58
N LEU A 202 -18.42 8.43 14.33
CA LEU A 202 -16.97 8.61 14.30
C LEU A 202 -16.37 8.45 12.90
N ILE A 203 -16.88 7.49 12.11
CA ILE A 203 -16.38 7.24 10.75
C ILE A 203 -16.71 8.42 9.84
N GLU A 204 -17.95 8.87 9.84
CA GLU A 204 -18.41 10.02 9.05
C GLU A 204 -17.66 11.29 9.44
N LEU A 205 -17.48 11.52 10.75
CA LEU A 205 -16.70 12.65 11.27
C LEU A 205 -15.27 12.62 10.73
N THR A 206 -14.60 11.46 10.77
CA THR A 206 -13.23 11.35 10.25
C THR A 206 -13.16 11.58 8.74
N VAL A 207 -14.13 11.06 7.97
CA VAL A 207 -14.22 11.29 6.52
C VAL A 207 -14.42 12.78 6.18
N ILE A 208 -15.21 13.49 6.98
CA ILE A 208 -15.43 14.95 6.78
C ILE A 208 -14.14 15.71 7.12
N LEU A 209 -13.47 15.38 8.22
CA LEU A 209 -12.21 16.01 8.62
C LEU A 209 -11.09 15.80 7.59
N ASP A 210 -11.00 14.63 6.97
CA ASP A 210 -10.04 14.35 5.90
C ASP A 210 -10.24 15.19 4.64
N LYS A 211 -11.45 15.72 4.44
CA LYS A 211 -11.75 16.60 3.31
C LYS A 211 -11.35 18.07 3.56
N THR A 212 -10.86 18.43 4.75
CA THR A 212 -10.60 19.82 5.15
C THR A 212 -9.73 20.56 4.15
N ASP A 213 -8.65 19.94 3.67
CA ASP A 213 -7.74 20.56 2.69
C ASP A 213 -8.39 20.73 1.29
N LYS A 214 -9.48 20.01 1.00
CA LYS A 214 -10.19 20.05 -0.29
C LYS A 214 -11.37 21.01 -0.31
N ILE A 215 -12.16 21.03 0.75
CA ILE A 215 -13.44 21.77 0.79
C ILE A 215 -13.38 23.03 1.66
N GLY A 216 -12.32 23.19 2.45
CA GLY A 216 -12.13 24.32 3.37
C GLY A 216 -12.86 24.16 4.70
N LYS A 217 -12.41 24.91 5.72
CA LYS A 217 -12.89 24.79 7.10
C LYS A 217 -14.39 25.06 7.26
N ASP A 218 -14.92 26.09 6.60
CA ASP A 218 -16.32 26.50 6.77
C ASP A 218 -17.29 25.41 6.29
N LYS A 219 -16.96 24.74 5.18
CA LYS A 219 -17.77 23.63 4.69
C LYS A 219 -17.65 22.40 5.59
N VAL A 220 -16.46 22.14 6.13
CA VAL A 220 -16.27 21.05 7.13
C VAL A 220 -17.16 21.30 8.34
N VAL A 221 -17.16 22.51 8.91
CA VAL A 221 -18.02 22.86 10.04
C VAL A 221 -19.49 22.62 9.69
N THR A 222 -19.93 23.07 8.52
CA THR A 222 -21.31 22.87 8.05
C THR A 222 -21.68 21.40 7.93
N GLU A 223 -20.77 20.56 7.43
CA GLU A 223 -21.02 19.11 7.32
C GLU A 223 -21.02 18.41 8.67
N VAL A 224 -20.14 18.81 9.59
CA VAL A 224 -20.12 18.26 10.96
C VAL A 224 -21.40 18.65 11.73
N ILE A 225 -21.91 19.88 11.58
CA ILE A 225 -23.20 20.30 12.18
C ILE A 225 -24.34 19.40 11.67
N LYS A 226 -24.36 19.03 10.41
CA LYS A 226 -25.38 18.13 9.83
C LYS A 226 -25.34 16.71 10.41
N LEU A 227 -24.22 16.27 10.99
CA LEU A 227 -24.13 14.97 11.68
C LEU A 227 -24.84 14.93 13.02
N GLY A 228 -25.38 16.05 13.52
CA GLY A 228 -26.15 16.11 14.75
C GLY A 228 -25.52 16.98 15.84
N LEU A 229 -24.56 17.83 15.52
CA LEU A 229 -24.16 18.92 16.42
C LEU A 229 -25.30 19.93 16.52
N SER A 230 -25.94 19.95 17.67
CA SER A 230 -26.91 20.98 18.07
C SER A 230 -26.21 22.20 18.69
#